data_b8b0c4012999e90813e70749396222c8
#
_entry.id   b8b0c4012999e90813e70749396222c8
#
_cell.length_a   1.000
_cell.length_b   1.000
_cell.length_c   1.000
_cell.angle_alpha   90.00
_cell.angle_beta   90.00
_cell.angle_gamma   90.00
#
_symmetry.space_group_name_H-M   'P 1'
#
loop_
_entity.id
_entity.type
_entity.pdbx_description
1 polymer ?
#
loop_
_entity_poly.entity_id
_entity_poly.type
_entity_poly.pdbx_seq_one_letter_code
_entity_poly.pdbx_strand_id
1 'polypeptide(L)'
;MIITDKKILACVDQSDHTDSVALAAMWAAQQLRTPVELLHVLDRHLETAHSDDRSGTLGVDAQDILMANLSNEDASRSKMAREQGRLFLSRLRQNALDAGLTGIDIRQRHGTVAGTLADLAPNASLVIMGRRGERTASTAPN
;
A
#
# COMPACT_ATOMS: atom_id res chain seq x y z
N MET A 1 -6.46 -19.02 -27.83
CA MET A 1 -6.16 -17.84 -27.02
C MET A 1 -6.76 -18.02 -25.62
N ILE A 2 -5.94 -18.07 -24.62
CA ILE A 2 -6.42 -18.22 -23.25
C ILE A 2 -6.76 -16.82 -22.74
N ILE A 3 -8.06 -16.59 -22.53
CA ILE A 3 -8.50 -15.37 -21.88
C ILE A 3 -8.40 -15.62 -20.38
N THR A 4 -7.46 -14.94 -19.71
CA THR A 4 -7.35 -15.04 -18.28
C THR A 4 -7.96 -13.77 -17.66
N ASP A 5 -8.79 -13.95 -16.65
CA ASP A 5 -9.28 -12.84 -15.85
C ASP A 5 -8.21 -12.34 -14.88
N LYS A 6 -7.02 -12.92 -14.94
CA LYS A 6 -5.91 -12.55 -14.07
C LYS A 6 -5.29 -11.23 -14.50
N LYS A 7 -4.92 -10.44 -13.52
CA LYS A 7 -4.34 -9.11 -13.71
C LYS A 7 -2.87 -9.12 -13.33
N ILE A 8 -2.14 -8.14 -13.85
CA ILE A 8 -0.79 -7.83 -13.35
C ILE A 8 -0.96 -7.08 -12.06
N LEU A 9 -0.39 -7.60 -10.98
CA LEU A 9 -0.45 -6.97 -9.66
C LEU A 9 0.82 -6.17 -9.45
N ALA A 10 0.70 -4.86 -9.31
CA ALA A 10 1.83 -3.96 -9.09
C ALA A 10 1.76 -3.40 -7.68
N CYS A 11 2.71 -3.76 -6.83
CA CYS A 11 2.79 -3.28 -5.45
C CYS A 11 3.47 -1.93 -5.44
N VAL A 12 2.73 -0.91 -5.04
CA VAL A 12 3.20 0.47 -4.99
C VAL A 12 3.12 1.01 -3.56
N ASP A 13 4.01 1.93 -3.23
CA ASP A 13 4.00 2.62 -1.95
C ASP A 13 4.41 4.07 -2.17
N GLN A 14 4.56 4.84 -1.10
CA GLN A 14 4.96 6.24 -1.20
C GLN A 14 6.47 6.43 -1.18
N SER A 15 7.23 5.40 -1.57
CA SER A 15 8.68 5.46 -1.69
C SER A 15 9.10 6.00 -3.07
N ASP A 16 10.40 6.30 -3.19
CA ASP A 16 10.98 6.78 -4.43
C ASP A 16 10.99 5.73 -5.56
N HIS A 17 10.72 4.47 -5.22
CA HIS A 17 10.76 3.36 -6.17
C HIS A 17 9.43 3.12 -6.89
N THR A 18 8.36 3.81 -6.47
CA THR A 18 7.03 3.58 -7.02
C THR A 18 6.92 3.91 -8.51
N ASP A 19 7.58 4.97 -8.95
CA ASP A 19 7.54 5.34 -10.37
C ASP A 19 8.14 4.25 -11.25
N SER A 20 9.23 3.63 -10.80
CA SER A 20 9.85 2.51 -11.51
C SER A 20 8.94 1.29 -11.57
N VAL A 21 8.26 0.98 -10.47
CA VAL A 21 7.30 -0.13 -10.42
C VAL A 21 6.14 0.14 -11.36
N ALA A 22 5.59 1.34 -11.33
CA ALA A 22 4.48 1.72 -12.20
C ALA A 22 4.86 1.65 -13.68
N LEU A 23 6.04 2.13 -14.04
CA LEU A 23 6.54 2.06 -15.42
C LEU A 23 6.73 0.61 -15.88
N ALA A 24 7.31 -0.23 -15.02
CA ALA A 24 7.47 -1.66 -15.32
C ALA A 24 6.12 -2.35 -15.52
N ALA A 25 5.14 -2.03 -14.69
CA ALA A 25 3.80 -2.58 -14.78
C ALA A 25 3.12 -2.16 -16.08
N MET A 26 3.25 -0.90 -16.46
CA MET A 26 2.69 -0.37 -17.71
C MET A 26 3.33 -1.06 -18.92
N TRP A 27 4.64 -1.23 -18.90
CA TRP A 27 5.34 -1.94 -19.96
C TRP A 27 4.85 -3.39 -20.08
N ALA A 28 4.78 -4.10 -18.95
CA ALA A 28 4.32 -5.48 -18.92
C ALA A 28 2.88 -5.59 -19.41
N ALA A 29 2.01 -4.66 -19.02
CA ALA A 29 0.62 -4.63 -19.44
C ALA A 29 0.49 -4.48 -20.94
N GLN A 30 1.30 -3.64 -21.55
CA GLN A 30 1.31 -3.44 -23.00
C GLN A 30 1.81 -4.70 -23.72
N GLN A 31 2.87 -5.32 -23.20
CA GLN A 31 3.43 -6.52 -23.83
C GLN A 31 2.50 -7.72 -23.70
N LEU A 32 1.87 -7.89 -22.54
CA LEU A 32 1.03 -9.04 -22.27
C LEU A 32 -0.45 -8.79 -22.58
N ARG A 33 -0.81 -7.58 -22.92
CA ARG A 33 -2.20 -7.16 -23.16
C ARG A 33 -3.11 -7.57 -22.00
N THR A 34 -2.62 -7.29 -20.79
CA THR A 34 -3.25 -7.71 -19.54
C THR A 34 -3.49 -6.48 -18.68
N PRO A 35 -4.66 -6.38 -18.02
CA PRO A 35 -4.93 -5.25 -17.14
C PRO A 35 -4.03 -5.25 -15.92
N VAL A 36 -3.84 -4.08 -15.34
CA VAL A 36 -3.02 -3.86 -14.16
C VAL A 36 -3.89 -3.51 -12.98
N GLU A 37 -3.56 -4.04 -11.81
CA GLU A 37 -4.10 -3.60 -10.54
C GLU A 37 -2.97 -3.04 -9.71
N LEU A 38 -3.07 -1.75 -9.36
CA LEU A 38 -2.13 -1.10 -8.46
C LEU A 38 -2.54 -1.41 -7.03
N LEU A 39 -1.67 -2.07 -6.29
CA LEU A 39 -1.91 -2.48 -4.92
C LEU A 39 -1.10 -1.63 -3.95
N HIS A 40 -1.76 -1.02 -2.99
CA HIS A 40 -1.13 -0.33 -1.88
C HIS A 40 -1.53 -1.04 -0.58
N VAL A 41 -0.53 -1.48 0.19
CA VAL A 41 -0.75 -2.14 1.47
C VAL A 41 -0.43 -1.18 2.59
N LEU A 42 -1.43 -0.95 3.44
CA LEU A 42 -1.28 -0.13 4.64
C LEU A 42 -0.81 -1.04 5.78
N ASP A 43 0.45 -0.89 6.16
CA ASP A 43 1.04 -1.68 7.23
C ASP A 43 0.73 -1.03 8.58
N ARG A 44 -0.02 -1.73 9.41
CA ARG A 44 -0.40 -1.24 10.74
C ARG A 44 0.79 -0.94 11.64
N HIS A 45 1.92 -1.62 11.43
CA HIS A 45 3.12 -1.35 12.21
C HIS A 45 3.67 0.04 11.97
N LEU A 46 3.56 0.55 10.75
CA LEU A 46 3.95 1.93 10.45
C LEU A 46 2.96 2.94 11.02
N GLU A 47 1.67 2.61 11.04
CA GLU A 47 0.63 3.48 11.57
C GLU A 47 0.67 3.60 13.10
N THR A 48 1.00 2.51 13.79
CA THR A 48 0.97 2.44 15.26
C THR A 48 2.34 2.56 15.92
N ALA A 49 3.41 2.77 15.14
CA ALA A 49 4.77 2.79 15.64
C ALA A 49 5.03 3.87 16.70
N HIS A 50 4.17 4.88 16.79
CA HIS A 50 4.32 5.97 17.76
C HIS A 50 3.46 5.80 19.02
N SER A 51 2.64 4.76 19.11
CA SER A 51 1.74 4.55 20.25
C SER A 51 2.33 3.69 21.35
N ASP A 52 3.44 2.98 21.10
CA ASP A 52 4.02 2.03 22.05
C ASP A 52 4.85 2.67 23.16
N ASP A 53 5.25 3.94 23.05
CA ASP A 53 6.15 4.61 23.97
C ASP A 53 5.43 5.35 25.11
N ARG A 54 4.14 5.18 25.27
CA ARG A 54 3.35 5.94 26.25
C ARG A 54 2.91 5.13 27.46
N SER A 55 3.63 4.09 27.82
CA SER A 55 3.34 3.33 29.03
C SER A 55 3.88 4.07 30.25
N GLY A 56 3.06 4.90 30.85
CA GLY A 56 3.39 5.57 32.12
C GLY A 56 2.54 5.06 33.26
N THR A 57 3.01 5.26 34.49
CA THR A 57 2.22 4.99 35.67
C THR A 57 1.19 6.09 35.86
N LEU A 58 -0.01 5.86 35.33
CA LEU A 58 -1.12 6.78 35.47
C LEU A 58 -2.21 6.15 36.36
N GLY A 59 -2.97 6.99 37.06
CA GLY A 59 -4.14 6.54 37.80
C GLY A 59 -5.20 5.91 36.89
N VAL A 60 -6.12 5.12 37.47
CA VAL A 60 -7.10 4.34 36.69
C VAL A 60 -7.92 5.24 35.76
N ASP A 61 -8.42 6.38 36.26
CA ASP A 61 -9.24 7.29 35.46
C ASP A 61 -8.39 7.95 34.36
N ALA A 62 -7.14 8.29 34.67
CA ALA A 62 -6.23 8.88 33.71
C ALA A 62 -5.85 7.89 32.62
N GLN A 63 -5.74 6.60 32.96
CA GLN A 63 -5.50 5.54 31.98
C GLN A 63 -6.66 5.40 31.01
N ASP A 64 -7.91 5.44 31.51
CA ASP A 64 -9.09 5.33 30.65
C ASP A 64 -9.18 6.51 29.66
N ILE A 65 -8.90 7.73 30.14
CA ILE A 65 -8.88 8.92 29.27
C ILE A 65 -7.74 8.81 28.25
N LEU A 66 -6.56 8.37 28.70
CA LEU A 66 -5.41 8.22 27.79
C LEU A 66 -5.67 7.15 26.75
N MET A 67 -6.25 6.01 27.12
CA MET A 67 -6.59 4.94 26.18
C MET A 67 -7.63 5.40 25.17
N ALA A 68 -8.64 6.18 25.59
CA ALA A 68 -9.62 6.74 24.69
C ALA A 68 -8.97 7.73 23.70
N ASN A 69 -8.06 8.59 24.19
CA ASN A 69 -7.35 9.53 23.34
C ASN A 69 -6.41 8.84 22.35
N LEU A 70 -5.69 7.80 22.79
CA LEU A 70 -4.83 7.01 21.92
C LEU A 70 -5.64 6.30 20.83
N SER A 71 -6.79 5.75 21.21
CA SER A 71 -7.69 5.08 20.29
C SER A 71 -8.22 6.06 19.23
N ASN A 72 -8.56 7.29 19.63
CA ASN A 72 -9.01 8.33 18.72
C ASN A 72 -7.88 8.80 17.80
N GLU A 73 -6.67 8.94 18.33
CA GLU A 73 -5.49 9.31 17.53
C GLU A 73 -5.15 8.23 16.51
N ASP A 74 -5.22 6.95 16.91
CA ASP A 74 -4.96 5.84 16.01
C ASP A 74 -6.02 5.78 14.91
N ALA A 75 -7.29 5.97 15.25
CA ALA A 75 -8.37 6.01 14.26
C ALA A 75 -8.19 7.16 13.27
N SER A 76 -7.78 8.34 13.76
CA SER A 76 -7.52 9.50 12.90
C SER A 76 -6.33 9.25 11.97
N ARG A 77 -5.25 8.66 12.48
CA ARG A 77 -4.08 8.33 11.66
C ARG A 77 -4.41 7.29 10.60
N SER A 78 -5.16 6.27 10.97
CA SER A 78 -5.60 5.23 10.02
C SER A 78 -6.47 5.83 8.92
N LYS A 79 -7.36 6.75 9.29
CA LYS A 79 -8.20 7.45 8.32
C LYS A 79 -7.36 8.30 7.37
N MET A 80 -6.41 9.06 7.91
CA MET A 80 -5.51 9.89 7.10
C MET A 80 -4.65 9.02 6.17
N ALA A 81 -4.11 7.93 6.67
CA ALA A 81 -3.30 7.02 5.87
C ALA A 81 -4.11 6.43 4.71
N ARG A 82 -5.36 6.04 4.96
CA ARG A 82 -6.25 5.53 3.92
C ARG A 82 -6.55 6.59 2.86
N GLU A 83 -6.84 7.81 3.29
CA GLU A 83 -7.14 8.92 2.38
C GLU A 83 -5.93 9.27 1.53
N GLN A 84 -4.76 9.38 2.13
CA GLN A 84 -3.53 9.67 1.41
C GLN A 84 -3.17 8.55 0.43
N GLY A 85 -3.36 7.30 0.86
CA GLY A 85 -3.13 6.14 0.00
C GLY A 85 -4.08 6.11 -1.19
N ARG A 86 -5.35 6.42 -0.96
CA ARG A 86 -6.34 6.47 -2.02
C ARG A 86 -6.03 7.57 -3.04
N LEU A 87 -5.65 8.75 -2.57
CA LEU A 87 -5.27 9.86 -3.44
C LEU A 87 -4.01 9.53 -4.24
N PHE A 88 -3.04 8.92 -3.60
CA PHE A 88 -1.81 8.47 -4.22
C PHE A 88 -2.10 7.45 -5.34
N LEU A 89 -2.92 6.44 -5.06
CA LEU A 89 -3.31 5.44 -6.06
C LEU A 89 -4.07 6.06 -7.22
N SER A 90 -4.97 6.98 -6.92
CA SER A 90 -5.76 7.67 -7.95
C SER A 90 -4.87 8.49 -8.87
N ARG A 91 -3.84 9.12 -8.33
CA ARG A 91 -2.86 9.87 -9.11
C ARG A 91 -2.06 8.96 -10.02
N LEU A 92 -1.59 7.82 -9.49
CA LEU A 92 -0.85 6.84 -10.30
C LEU A 92 -1.74 6.29 -11.42
N ARG A 93 -2.99 5.99 -11.10
CA ARG A 93 -3.95 5.51 -12.09
C ARG A 93 -4.16 6.55 -13.19
N GLN A 94 -4.34 7.81 -12.81
CA GLN A 94 -4.56 8.88 -13.78
C GLN A 94 -3.33 9.06 -14.68
N ASN A 95 -2.13 9.00 -14.11
CA ASN A 95 -0.89 9.07 -14.89
C ASN A 95 -0.81 7.95 -15.92
N ALA A 96 -1.21 6.75 -15.53
CA ALA A 96 -1.22 5.59 -16.43
C ALA A 96 -2.27 5.74 -17.54
N LEU A 97 -3.45 6.26 -17.21
CA LEU A 97 -4.49 6.53 -18.20
C LEU A 97 -4.03 7.61 -19.19
N ASP A 98 -3.39 8.65 -18.70
CA ASP A 98 -2.85 9.73 -19.55
C ASP A 98 -1.75 9.21 -20.48
N ALA A 99 -1.02 8.19 -20.06
CA ALA A 99 0.00 7.54 -20.89
C ALA A 99 -0.57 6.51 -21.88
N GLY A 100 -1.89 6.33 -21.89
CA GLY A 100 -2.56 5.46 -22.87
C GLY A 100 -2.94 4.07 -22.38
N LEU A 101 -2.67 3.74 -21.11
CA LEU A 101 -3.09 2.46 -20.55
C LEU A 101 -4.58 2.51 -20.22
N THR A 102 -5.34 1.49 -20.63
CA THR A 102 -6.79 1.49 -20.47
C THR A 102 -7.30 0.57 -19.38
N GLY A 103 -6.64 -0.54 -19.14
CA GLY A 103 -7.10 -1.51 -18.14
C GLY A 103 -6.34 -1.38 -16.83
N ILE A 104 -6.71 -0.42 -15.99
CA ILE A 104 -6.00 -0.19 -14.73
C ILE A 104 -7.00 0.02 -13.58
N ASP A 105 -6.85 -0.79 -12.54
CA ASP A 105 -7.61 -0.70 -11.31
C ASP A 105 -6.69 -0.37 -10.14
N ILE A 106 -7.29 0.05 -9.04
CA ILE A 106 -6.57 0.34 -7.81
C ILE A 106 -7.16 -0.47 -6.67
N ARG A 107 -6.31 -0.91 -5.75
CA ARG A 107 -6.72 -1.66 -4.56
C ARG A 107 -5.87 -1.24 -3.38
N GLN A 108 -6.51 -1.02 -2.25
CA GLN A 108 -5.85 -0.71 -0.99
C GLN A 108 -6.25 -1.78 0.03
N ARG A 109 -5.25 -2.33 0.73
CA ARG A 109 -5.46 -3.38 1.73
C ARG A 109 -4.71 -3.03 3.00
N HIS A 110 -5.24 -3.46 4.13
CA HIS A 110 -4.58 -3.39 5.42
C HIS A 110 -3.90 -4.71 5.73
N GLY A 111 -2.73 -4.65 6.35
CA GLY A 111 -2.00 -5.83 6.77
C GLY A 111 -0.53 -5.73 6.42
N THR A 112 0.10 -6.89 6.21
CA THR A 112 1.48 -6.95 5.76
C THR A 112 1.53 -7.15 4.25
N VAL A 113 2.61 -6.70 3.64
CA VAL A 113 2.83 -6.91 2.20
C VAL A 113 2.89 -8.40 1.89
N ALA A 114 3.64 -9.16 2.71
CA ALA A 114 3.78 -10.59 2.50
C ALA A 114 2.45 -11.34 2.59
N GLY A 115 1.65 -11.04 3.61
CA GLY A 115 0.33 -11.68 3.78
C GLY A 115 -0.63 -11.32 2.67
N THR A 116 -0.65 -10.06 2.26
CA THR A 116 -1.51 -9.61 1.17
C THR A 116 -1.12 -10.26 -0.16
N LEU A 117 0.17 -10.35 -0.45
CA LEU A 117 0.66 -11.02 -1.66
C LEU A 117 0.34 -12.50 -1.65
N ALA A 118 0.45 -13.15 -0.49
CA ALA A 118 0.08 -14.56 -0.37
C ALA A 118 -1.39 -14.78 -0.74
N ASP A 119 -2.26 -13.84 -0.37
CA ASP A 119 -3.69 -13.92 -0.69
C ASP A 119 -4.00 -13.63 -2.16
N LEU A 120 -3.32 -12.66 -2.75
CA LEU A 120 -3.66 -12.14 -4.07
C LEU A 120 -2.85 -12.76 -5.22
N ALA A 121 -1.62 -13.20 -4.96
CA ALA A 121 -0.73 -13.72 -6.00
C ALA A 121 -1.30 -14.90 -6.77
N PRO A 122 -2.03 -15.86 -6.16
CA PRO A 122 -2.61 -16.98 -6.92
C PRO A 122 -3.54 -16.54 -8.05
N ASN A 123 -4.16 -15.36 -7.93
CA ASN A 123 -5.06 -14.81 -8.94
C ASN A 123 -4.41 -13.76 -9.83
N ALA A 124 -3.11 -13.55 -9.67
CA ALA A 124 -2.36 -12.63 -10.52
C ALA A 124 -1.61 -13.39 -11.62
N SER A 125 -1.52 -12.79 -12.80
CA SER A 125 -0.72 -13.34 -13.88
C SER A 125 0.76 -13.00 -13.70
N LEU A 126 1.04 -11.87 -13.04
CA LEU A 126 2.39 -11.39 -12.78
C LEU A 126 2.34 -10.47 -11.58
N VAL A 127 3.34 -10.55 -10.73
CA VAL A 127 3.49 -9.63 -9.59
C VAL A 127 4.74 -8.79 -9.82
N ILE A 128 4.60 -7.48 -9.75
CA ILE A 128 5.71 -6.54 -9.87
C ILE A 128 5.80 -5.77 -8.57
N MET A 129 7.00 -5.70 -8.00
CA MET A 129 7.23 -4.95 -6.78
C MET A 129 8.65 -4.41 -6.78
N GLY A 130 8.83 -3.33 -6.03
CA GLY A 130 10.15 -2.74 -5.86
C GLY A 130 11.02 -3.59 -4.95
N ARG A 131 12.31 -3.50 -5.14
CA ARG A 131 13.28 -4.18 -4.29
C ARG A 131 13.27 -3.60 -2.87
N ARG A 132 12.94 -2.30 -2.73
CA ARG A 132 12.85 -1.61 -1.45
C ARG A 132 11.55 -0.80 -1.41
N GLY A 133 10.97 -0.70 -0.23
CA GLY A 133 9.77 0.09 0.02
C GLY A 133 10.00 1.12 1.12
N GLU A 134 8.94 1.77 1.53
CA GLU A 134 8.97 2.78 2.60
C GLU A 134 9.65 2.28 3.86
N ARG A 135 9.29 1.08 4.29
CA ARG A 135 9.80 0.49 5.54
C ARG A 135 11.29 0.22 5.47
N THR A 136 11.77 -0.20 4.32
CA THR A 136 13.19 -0.53 4.14
C THR A 136 14.04 0.74 4.07
N ALA A 137 13.51 1.79 3.47
CA ALA A 137 14.22 3.06 3.31
C ALA A 137 14.52 3.74 4.66
N SER A 138 13.67 3.53 5.67
CA SER A 138 13.84 4.16 6.99
C SER A 138 14.82 3.41 7.88
N THR A 139 15.17 2.17 7.57
CA THR A 139 15.98 1.30 8.43
C THR A 139 17.31 0.88 7.82
N ALA A 140 17.55 1.17 6.56
CA ALA A 140 18.75 0.69 5.88
C ALA A 140 19.92 1.66 6.06
N PRO A 141 20.96 1.29 6.80
CA PRO A 141 22.23 2.02 6.70
C PRO A 141 22.79 1.78 5.30
N ASN A 142 23.39 2.80 4.76
CA ASN A 142 24.03 2.70 3.46
C ASN A 142 25.13 1.66 3.42
#